data_f8f281115909e451ca610155d960b6ad
#
_entry.id   f8f281115909e451ca610155d960b6ad
#
_cell.length_a   1.000
_cell.length_b   1.000
_cell.length_c   1.000
_cell.angle_alpha   90.00
_cell.angle_beta   90.00
_cell.angle_gamma   90.00
#
_symmetry.space_group_name_H-M   'P 1'
#
loop_
_entity.id
_entity.type
_entity.pdbx_description
1 polymer ?
#
loop_
_entity_poly.entity_id
_entity_poly.type
_entity_poly.pdbx_seq_one_letter_code
_entity_poly.pdbx_strand_id
1 'polypeptide(L)'
;MFKIKHLTLLLLTILTLSVAGCKSQFEKIRLSNDVAKKYQEAVRLYNAKNYSKALILFEDLTQKYRGRAEAEDLNYYYAYTLYRLGDYTTARFQFKSFADVYPTSKNAEECRYMYAYCFYLESPNSTLDQENTYKAIDAMQLFINLYPKSERVAQATQYINDLRGKLEDKAYANAKLYYDLGGYDVTNYKAAVVALQSSQVEFPDIKYSEEMDLLTVKSQYLYAKNSFETRQEERYNEAIQFANEFVESHPESKYLKEVNDLKVESEAGIENAKRVLAEIAKQNAKYKETLEKEAKRDSTRTTIKTPTT
;
A
#
# COMPACT_ATOMS: atom_id res chain seq x y z
N MET A 1 61.12 -6.31 -45.83
CA MET A 1 60.14 -6.46 -44.77
C MET A 1 60.01 -5.22 -43.84
N PHE A 2 61.08 -4.46 -43.60
CA PHE A 2 61.04 -3.29 -42.70
C PHE A 2 60.18 -2.12 -43.19
N LYS A 3 60.12 -1.82 -44.47
CA LYS A 3 59.36 -0.68 -45.02
C LYS A 3 57.84 -0.86 -44.96
N ILE A 4 57.32 -2.09 -45.02
CA ILE A 4 55.87 -2.37 -44.96
C ILE A 4 55.34 -2.19 -43.55
N LYS A 5 56.08 -2.55 -42.49
CA LYS A 5 55.68 -2.36 -41.10
C LYS A 5 55.61 -0.87 -40.72
N HIS A 6 56.47 -0.04 -41.22
CA HIS A 6 56.43 1.40 -41.00
C HIS A 6 55.28 2.06 -41.76
N LEU A 7 54.93 1.60 -42.95
CA LEU A 7 53.79 2.13 -43.70
C LEU A 7 52.48 1.76 -43.03
N THR A 8 52.33 0.52 -42.50
CA THR A 8 51.12 0.11 -41.75
C THR A 8 50.98 0.86 -40.43
N LEU A 9 52.11 1.10 -39.73
CA LEU A 9 52.10 1.90 -38.51
C LEU A 9 51.70 3.38 -38.77
N LEU A 10 52.21 3.97 -39.84
CA LEU A 10 51.86 5.32 -40.27
C LEU A 10 50.38 5.44 -40.67
N LEU A 11 49.84 4.42 -41.39
CA LEU A 11 48.40 4.36 -41.77
C LEU A 11 47.52 4.21 -40.51
N LEU A 12 47.94 3.42 -39.53
CA LEU A 12 47.24 3.23 -38.27
C LEU A 12 47.21 4.53 -37.43
N THR A 13 48.33 5.26 -37.37
CA THR A 13 48.39 6.56 -36.68
C THR A 13 47.58 7.66 -37.36
N ILE A 14 47.53 7.67 -38.71
CA ILE A 14 46.67 8.63 -39.43
C ILE A 14 45.20 8.29 -39.21
N LEU A 15 44.82 6.97 -39.17
CA LEU A 15 43.46 6.52 -38.88
C LEU A 15 43.02 6.89 -37.47
N THR A 16 43.90 6.75 -36.44
CA THR A 16 43.63 7.14 -35.06
C THR A 16 43.52 8.66 -34.88
N LEU A 17 44.31 9.45 -35.57
CA LEU A 17 44.26 10.90 -35.56
C LEU A 17 43.01 11.49 -36.24
N SER A 18 42.47 10.80 -37.26
CA SER A 18 41.23 11.23 -37.93
C SER A 18 39.98 11.01 -37.07
N VAL A 19 40.00 10.06 -36.14
CA VAL A 19 38.87 9.81 -35.21
C VAL A 19 38.88 10.80 -34.04
N ALA A 20 40.00 11.33 -33.65
CA ALA A 20 40.15 12.20 -32.46
C ALA A 20 39.74 13.66 -32.66
N GLY A 21 39.45 14.13 -33.90
CA GLY A 21 39.34 15.56 -34.24
C GLY A 21 37.93 16.13 -34.43
N CYS A 22 36.90 15.33 -34.59
CA CYS A 22 35.55 15.87 -34.88
C CYS A 22 34.67 15.83 -33.65
N LYS A 23 34.59 16.94 -32.87
CA LYS A 23 33.45 17.15 -31.97
C LYS A 23 32.18 17.00 -32.78
N SER A 24 31.30 16.09 -32.36
CA SER A 24 29.99 15.92 -33.01
C SER A 24 29.24 17.26 -33.06
N GLN A 25 28.35 17.43 -34.03
CA GLN A 25 27.55 18.67 -34.14
C GLN A 25 26.79 18.94 -32.83
N PHE A 26 26.35 17.90 -32.15
CA PHE A 26 25.73 17.96 -30.83
C PHE A 26 26.67 18.60 -29.80
N GLU A 27 27.93 18.15 -29.71
CA GLU A 27 28.91 18.68 -28.75
C GLU A 27 29.23 20.15 -29.02
N LYS A 28 29.28 20.59 -30.30
CA LYS A 28 29.46 22.00 -30.65
C LYS A 28 28.31 22.87 -30.11
N ILE A 29 27.07 22.38 -30.23
CA ILE A 29 25.88 23.10 -29.74
C ILE A 29 25.82 23.04 -28.19
N ARG A 30 26.10 21.91 -27.59
CA ARG A 30 26.13 21.73 -26.13
C ARG A 30 27.09 22.72 -25.45
N LEU A 31 28.26 22.93 -26.04
CA LEU A 31 29.28 23.82 -25.53
C LEU A 31 29.08 25.28 -25.97
N SER A 32 28.14 25.58 -26.85
CA SER A 32 27.85 26.92 -27.34
C SER A 32 27.22 27.80 -26.25
N ASN A 33 27.54 29.08 -26.27
CA ASN A 33 26.87 30.12 -25.49
C ASN A 33 25.61 30.67 -26.18
N ASP A 34 25.32 30.25 -27.41
CA ASP A 34 24.13 30.63 -28.15
C ASP A 34 22.89 29.87 -27.58
N VAL A 35 22.21 30.55 -26.68
CA VAL A 35 21.05 30.01 -25.94
C VAL A 35 19.89 29.72 -26.88
N ALA A 36 19.63 30.56 -27.87
CA ALA A 36 18.52 30.39 -28.82
C ALA A 36 18.75 29.16 -29.72
N LYS A 37 19.97 29.03 -30.27
CA LYS A 37 20.33 27.86 -31.10
C LYS A 37 20.30 26.57 -30.32
N LYS A 38 20.73 26.60 -29.03
CA LYS A 38 20.67 25.45 -28.13
C LYS A 38 19.24 25.03 -27.86
N TYR A 39 18.32 25.98 -27.64
CA TYR A 39 16.90 25.71 -27.46
C TYR A 39 16.25 25.06 -28.71
N GLN A 40 16.51 25.65 -29.89
CA GLN A 40 16.01 25.08 -31.14
C GLN A 40 16.47 23.62 -31.35
N GLU A 41 17.74 23.34 -31.05
CA GLU A 41 18.28 21.97 -31.15
C GLU A 41 17.67 21.04 -30.10
N ALA A 42 17.43 21.51 -28.85
CA ALA A 42 16.76 20.71 -27.81
C ALA A 42 15.36 20.31 -28.25
N VAL A 43 14.57 21.24 -28.78
CA VAL A 43 13.21 20.95 -29.31
C VAL A 43 13.29 20.02 -30.53
N ARG A 44 14.26 20.24 -31.45
CA ARG A 44 14.46 19.32 -32.59
C ARG A 44 14.76 17.89 -32.14
N LEU A 45 15.63 17.72 -31.13
CA LEU A 45 15.97 16.43 -30.57
C LEU A 45 14.78 15.78 -29.86
N TYR A 46 13.99 16.55 -29.14
CA TYR A 46 12.75 16.09 -28.51
C TYR A 46 11.76 15.53 -29.56
N ASN A 47 11.53 16.31 -30.64
CA ASN A 47 10.64 15.89 -31.73
C ASN A 47 11.17 14.65 -32.48
N ALA A 48 12.51 14.51 -32.57
CA ALA A 48 13.16 13.33 -33.09
C ALA A 48 13.21 12.14 -32.10
N LYS A 49 12.54 12.26 -30.93
CA LYS A 49 12.51 11.27 -29.85
C LYS A 49 13.90 10.93 -29.26
N ASN A 50 14.89 11.78 -29.48
CA ASN A 50 16.20 11.66 -28.88
C ASN A 50 16.22 12.35 -27.50
N TYR A 51 15.41 11.83 -26.59
CA TYR A 51 15.12 12.46 -25.32
C TYR A 51 16.36 12.62 -24.44
N SER A 52 17.30 11.65 -24.45
CA SER A 52 18.53 11.75 -23.65
C SER A 52 19.40 12.93 -24.05
N LYS A 53 19.55 13.22 -25.37
CA LYS A 53 20.29 14.40 -25.82
C LYS A 53 19.49 15.69 -25.60
N ALA A 54 18.17 15.66 -25.79
CA ALA A 54 17.29 16.79 -25.50
C ALA A 54 17.39 17.19 -24.03
N LEU A 55 17.38 16.21 -23.10
CA LEU A 55 17.50 16.44 -21.66
C LEU A 55 18.75 17.24 -21.31
N ILE A 56 19.91 16.85 -21.80
CA ILE A 56 21.19 17.53 -21.55
C ILE A 56 21.12 19.02 -21.93
N LEU A 57 20.45 19.33 -23.04
CA LEU A 57 20.31 20.73 -23.48
C LEU A 57 19.26 21.49 -22.66
N PHE A 58 18.13 20.87 -22.33
CA PHE A 58 17.09 21.48 -21.50
C PHE A 58 17.60 21.79 -20.09
N GLU A 59 18.35 20.88 -19.46
CA GLU A 59 18.97 21.10 -18.13
C GLU A 59 19.88 22.35 -18.12
N ASP A 60 20.76 22.49 -19.12
CA ASP A 60 21.62 23.69 -19.24
C ASP A 60 20.79 24.96 -19.46
N LEU A 61 19.67 24.87 -20.16
CA LEU A 61 18.81 25.99 -20.50
C LEU A 61 17.92 26.47 -19.35
N THR A 62 17.45 25.56 -18.46
CA THR A 62 16.54 25.91 -17.35
C THR A 62 17.13 27.01 -16.46
N GLN A 63 18.45 26.97 -16.21
CA GLN A 63 19.16 28.00 -15.44
C GLN A 63 19.21 29.34 -16.17
N LYS A 64 19.42 29.32 -17.50
CA LYS A 64 19.63 30.52 -18.33
C LYS A 64 18.35 31.24 -18.73
N TYR A 65 17.22 30.52 -18.72
CA TYR A 65 15.90 31.09 -19.10
C TYR A 65 15.08 31.56 -17.89
N ARG A 66 15.58 31.40 -16.68
CA ARG A 66 14.84 31.81 -15.46
C ARG A 66 14.42 33.29 -15.58
N GLY A 67 13.11 33.55 -15.47
CA GLY A 67 12.51 34.86 -15.56
C GLY A 67 12.30 35.42 -16.99
N ARG A 68 12.52 34.61 -18.03
CA ARG A 68 12.21 34.97 -19.42
C ARG A 68 10.87 34.46 -19.87
N ALA A 69 10.25 35.09 -20.87
CA ALA A 69 8.97 34.65 -21.40
C ALA A 69 9.01 33.20 -22.00
N GLU A 70 10.13 32.86 -22.64
CA GLU A 70 10.34 31.54 -23.26
C GLU A 70 10.57 30.43 -22.25
N ALA A 71 10.71 30.76 -20.96
CA ALA A 71 10.88 29.76 -19.89
C ALA A 71 9.65 28.84 -19.75
N GLU A 72 8.46 29.29 -20.11
CA GLU A 72 7.25 28.51 -20.07
C GLU A 72 7.36 27.28 -20.99
N ASP A 73 7.59 27.49 -22.29
CA ASP A 73 7.70 26.37 -23.24
C ASP A 73 8.90 25.46 -22.93
N LEU A 74 10.02 26.03 -22.47
CA LEU A 74 11.19 25.28 -22.06
C LEU A 74 10.85 24.31 -20.93
N ASN A 75 10.19 24.77 -19.86
CA ASN A 75 9.84 23.97 -18.70
C ASN A 75 8.84 22.87 -19.06
N TYR A 76 7.91 23.15 -19.97
CA TYR A 76 6.99 22.16 -20.51
C TYR A 76 7.72 21.03 -21.23
N TYR A 77 8.60 21.36 -22.20
CA TYR A 77 9.40 20.35 -22.91
C TYR A 77 10.35 19.58 -21.98
N TYR A 78 10.92 20.26 -21.00
CA TYR A 78 11.80 19.62 -20.01
C TYR A 78 11.04 18.58 -19.18
N ALA A 79 9.88 18.93 -18.65
CA ALA A 79 9.03 18.02 -17.90
C ALA A 79 8.64 16.79 -18.73
N TYR A 80 8.21 17.01 -19.97
CA TYR A 80 7.87 15.93 -20.89
C TYR A 80 9.07 15.09 -21.31
N THR A 81 10.26 15.67 -21.44
CA THR A 81 11.48 14.92 -21.76
C THR A 81 11.79 13.91 -20.65
N LEU A 82 11.71 14.32 -19.39
CA LEU A 82 11.88 13.45 -18.22
C LEU A 82 10.83 12.32 -18.22
N TYR A 83 9.56 12.68 -18.42
CA TYR A 83 8.48 11.70 -18.54
C TYR A 83 8.73 10.66 -19.64
N ARG A 84 9.19 11.11 -20.82
CA ARG A 84 9.49 10.21 -21.94
C ARG A 84 10.69 9.31 -21.70
N LEU A 85 11.58 9.68 -20.79
CA LEU A 85 12.70 8.86 -20.33
C LEU A 85 12.33 7.92 -19.18
N GLY A 86 11.10 7.99 -18.65
CA GLY A 86 10.64 7.18 -17.53
C GLY A 86 11.06 7.70 -16.16
N ASP A 87 11.70 8.87 -16.08
CA ASP A 87 11.97 9.52 -14.79
C ASP A 87 10.72 10.25 -14.30
N TYR A 88 9.75 9.44 -13.84
CA TYR A 88 8.46 9.97 -13.38
C TYR A 88 8.59 10.80 -12.11
N THR A 89 9.55 10.47 -11.25
CA THR A 89 9.79 11.23 -10.00
C THR A 89 10.21 12.65 -10.30
N THR A 90 11.19 12.86 -11.18
CA THR A 90 11.63 14.21 -11.56
C THR A 90 10.59 14.90 -12.45
N ALA A 91 9.98 14.16 -13.38
CA ALA A 91 8.95 14.69 -14.27
C ALA A 91 7.77 15.29 -13.49
N ARG A 92 7.25 14.58 -12.49
CA ARG A 92 6.12 15.07 -11.67
C ARG A 92 6.45 16.36 -10.94
N PHE A 93 7.67 16.49 -10.43
CA PHE A 93 8.12 17.72 -9.79
C PHE A 93 8.11 18.90 -10.80
N GLN A 94 8.60 18.68 -12.02
CA GLN A 94 8.60 19.70 -13.07
C GLN A 94 7.19 20.04 -13.55
N PHE A 95 6.32 19.05 -13.73
CA PHE A 95 4.91 19.28 -14.09
C PHE A 95 4.17 20.08 -13.01
N LYS A 96 4.38 19.74 -11.73
CA LYS A 96 3.80 20.50 -10.61
C LYS A 96 4.31 21.94 -10.61
N SER A 97 5.63 22.12 -10.71
CA SER A 97 6.28 23.44 -10.74
C SER A 97 5.76 24.28 -11.90
N PHE A 98 5.60 23.69 -13.09
CA PHE A 98 5.03 24.37 -14.25
C PHE A 98 3.61 24.89 -13.95
N ALA A 99 2.72 24.04 -13.47
CA ALA A 99 1.33 24.40 -13.20
C ALA A 99 1.20 25.44 -12.06
N ASP A 100 2.13 25.43 -11.10
CA ASP A 100 2.16 26.41 -10.01
C ASP A 100 2.72 27.77 -10.46
N VAL A 101 3.73 27.78 -11.35
CA VAL A 101 4.39 29.01 -11.83
C VAL A 101 3.59 29.66 -12.97
N TYR A 102 2.96 28.86 -13.82
CA TYR A 102 2.22 29.33 -15.00
C TYR A 102 0.72 28.90 -14.95
N PRO A 103 -0.04 29.33 -13.92
CA PRO A 103 -1.41 28.82 -13.71
C PRO A 103 -2.40 29.23 -14.80
N THR A 104 -2.09 30.28 -15.57
CA THR A 104 -2.90 30.77 -16.71
C THR A 104 -2.45 30.23 -18.07
N SER A 105 -1.40 29.42 -18.09
CA SER A 105 -0.92 28.77 -19.30
C SER A 105 -1.98 27.81 -19.87
N LYS A 106 -2.08 27.75 -21.20
CA LYS A 106 -2.87 26.71 -21.89
C LYS A 106 -2.43 25.29 -21.55
N ASN A 107 -1.19 25.13 -21.08
CA ASN A 107 -0.60 23.85 -20.71
C ASN A 107 -0.72 23.55 -19.19
N ALA A 108 -1.28 24.46 -18.38
CA ALA A 108 -1.36 24.30 -16.93
C ALA A 108 -2.23 23.09 -16.53
N GLU A 109 -3.39 22.94 -17.16
CA GLU A 109 -4.28 21.79 -16.98
C GLU A 109 -3.57 20.47 -17.30
N GLU A 110 -2.92 20.40 -18.47
CA GLU A 110 -2.16 19.23 -18.89
C GLU A 110 -1.05 18.88 -17.88
N CYS A 111 -0.27 19.88 -17.45
CA CYS A 111 0.80 19.67 -16.49
C CYS A 111 0.25 19.22 -15.12
N ARG A 112 -0.89 19.74 -14.67
CA ARG A 112 -1.53 19.29 -13.42
C ARG A 112 -1.98 17.84 -13.51
N TYR A 113 -2.54 17.44 -14.65
CA TYR A 113 -2.89 16.04 -14.91
C TYR A 113 -1.65 15.15 -14.96
N MET A 114 -0.60 15.55 -15.68
CA MET A 114 0.64 14.77 -15.81
C MET A 114 1.38 14.61 -14.47
N TYR A 115 1.29 15.60 -13.59
CA TYR A 115 1.76 15.45 -12.20
C TYR A 115 1.09 14.29 -11.48
N ALA A 116 -0.24 14.21 -11.53
CA ALA A 116 -1.00 13.13 -10.93
C ALA A 116 -0.75 11.79 -11.64
N TYR A 117 -0.65 11.80 -12.96
CA TYR A 117 -0.41 10.60 -13.76
C TYR A 117 0.96 9.97 -13.51
N CYS A 118 2.00 10.76 -13.24
CA CYS A 118 3.29 10.23 -12.84
C CYS A 118 3.22 9.44 -11.52
N PHE A 119 2.44 9.90 -10.53
CA PHE A 119 2.20 9.12 -9.31
C PHE A 119 1.45 7.81 -9.59
N TYR A 120 0.43 7.86 -10.49
CA TYR A 120 -0.28 6.65 -10.91
C TYR A 120 0.67 5.61 -11.52
N LEU A 121 1.59 6.02 -12.38
CA LEU A 121 2.60 5.15 -13.00
C LEU A 121 3.59 4.57 -11.98
N GLU A 122 3.88 5.30 -10.91
CA GLU A 122 4.77 4.86 -9.82
C GLU A 122 4.03 4.15 -8.69
N SER A 123 2.70 4.03 -8.75
CA SER A 123 1.92 3.25 -7.78
C SER A 123 2.27 1.76 -7.92
N PRO A 124 2.80 1.12 -6.87
CA PRO A 124 3.26 -0.26 -6.93
C PRO A 124 2.09 -1.26 -6.88
N ASN A 125 2.41 -2.55 -6.91
CA ASN A 125 1.44 -3.60 -6.62
C ASN A 125 0.96 -3.51 -5.17
N SER A 126 -0.24 -4.02 -4.89
CA SER A 126 -0.90 -4.00 -3.57
C SER A 126 -0.06 -4.60 -2.44
N THR A 127 0.86 -5.53 -2.73
CA THR A 127 1.74 -6.18 -1.73
C THR A 127 2.85 -5.27 -1.18
N LEU A 128 3.16 -4.18 -1.89
CA LEU A 128 4.22 -3.23 -1.53
C LEU A 128 3.65 -2.04 -0.74
N ASP A 129 4.52 -1.11 -0.33
CA ASP A 129 4.11 0.15 0.29
C ASP A 129 3.24 0.99 -0.66
N GLN A 130 2.16 1.58 -0.15
CA GLN A 130 1.14 2.27 -0.95
C GLN A 130 1.21 3.81 -0.84
N GLU A 131 2.30 4.39 -0.35
CA GLU A 131 2.44 5.84 -0.21
C GLU A 131 2.21 6.58 -1.55
N ASN A 132 2.80 6.07 -2.64
CA ASN A 132 2.58 6.66 -3.98
C ASN A 132 1.14 6.46 -4.47
N THR A 133 0.45 5.40 -4.06
CA THR A 133 -0.95 5.16 -4.40
C THR A 133 -1.86 6.21 -3.76
N TYR A 134 -1.70 6.49 -2.48
CA TYR A 134 -2.43 7.58 -1.81
C TYR A 134 -2.13 8.94 -2.44
N LYS A 135 -0.86 9.25 -2.70
CA LYS A 135 -0.46 10.50 -3.38
C LYS A 135 -1.07 10.63 -4.78
N ALA A 136 -1.20 9.51 -5.51
CA ALA A 136 -1.82 9.49 -6.82
C ALA A 136 -3.32 9.82 -6.73
N ILE A 137 -4.04 9.22 -5.78
CA ILE A 137 -5.46 9.49 -5.53
C ILE A 137 -5.66 10.97 -5.19
N ASP A 138 -4.90 11.51 -4.25
CA ASP A 138 -4.98 12.91 -3.83
C ASP A 138 -4.70 13.87 -5.01
N ALA A 139 -3.67 13.58 -5.81
CA ALA A 139 -3.30 14.39 -6.95
C ALA A 139 -4.35 14.35 -8.07
N MET A 140 -4.97 13.17 -8.34
CA MET A 140 -6.06 13.03 -9.30
C MET A 140 -7.32 13.74 -8.82
N GLN A 141 -7.65 13.61 -7.53
CA GLN A 141 -8.80 14.32 -6.94
C GLN A 141 -8.60 15.83 -7.00
N LEU A 142 -7.39 16.33 -6.71
CA LEU A 142 -7.06 17.75 -6.86
C LEU A 142 -7.23 18.20 -8.31
N PHE A 143 -6.77 17.41 -9.29
CA PHE A 143 -6.96 17.72 -10.70
C PHE A 143 -8.45 17.86 -11.06
N ILE A 144 -9.28 16.89 -10.65
CA ILE A 144 -10.75 16.92 -10.90
C ILE A 144 -11.38 18.15 -10.27
N ASN A 145 -10.98 18.51 -9.05
CA ASN A 145 -11.51 19.68 -8.34
C ASN A 145 -11.14 21.01 -9.02
N LEU A 146 -9.91 21.11 -9.54
CA LEU A 146 -9.43 22.32 -10.23
C LEU A 146 -9.99 22.44 -11.65
N TYR A 147 -10.22 21.32 -12.34
CA TYR A 147 -10.65 21.27 -13.74
C TYR A 147 -11.89 20.38 -13.94
N PRO A 148 -13.03 20.71 -13.31
CA PRO A 148 -14.23 19.81 -13.32
C PRO A 148 -14.88 19.66 -14.70
N LYS A 149 -14.49 20.50 -15.66
CA LYS A 149 -14.98 20.46 -17.05
C LYS A 149 -13.96 19.84 -18.02
N SER A 150 -12.83 19.37 -17.52
CA SER A 150 -11.80 18.73 -18.35
C SER A 150 -12.32 17.44 -18.97
N GLU A 151 -11.98 17.19 -20.22
CA GLU A 151 -12.25 15.92 -20.91
C GLU A 151 -11.53 14.73 -20.22
N ARG A 152 -10.51 15.02 -19.40
CA ARG A 152 -9.73 14.01 -18.65
C ARG A 152 -10.35 13.57 -17.31
N VAL A 153 -11.46 14.21 -16.87
CA VAL A 153 -12.12 13.88 -15.59
C VAL A 153 -12.53 12.41 -15.54
N ALA A 154 -13.14 11.89 -16.60
CA ALA A 154 -13.56 10.48 -16.64
C ALA A 154 -12.35 9.53 -16.50
N GLN A 155 -11.23 9.82 -17.18
CA GLN A 155 -10.02 9.02 -17.08
C GLN A 155 -9.37 9.13 -15.69
N ALA A 156 -9.31 10.34 -15.11
CA ALA A 156 -8.78 10.55 -13.77
C ALA A 156 -9.60 9.79 -12.71
N THR A 157 -10.95 9.79 -12.84
CA THR A 157 -11.84 8.99 -11.99
C THR A 157 -11.58 7.50 -12.12
N GLN A 158 -11.38 7.01 -13.35
CA GLN A 158 -11.01 5.60 -13.56
C GLN A 158 -9.70 5.24 -12.85
N TYR A 159 -8.68 6.09 -12.94
CA TYR A 159 -7.41 5.86 -12.24
C TYR A 159 -7.56 5.87 -10.72
N ILE A 160 -8.42 6.74 -10.16
CA ILE A 160 -8.75 6.71 -8.73
C ILE A 160 -9.36 5.35 -8.35
N ASN A 161 -10.30 4.83 -9.14
CA ASN A 161 -10.92 3.53 -8.88
C ASN A 161 -9.90 2.38 -8.95
N ASP A 162 -9.00 2.38 -9.95
CA ASP A 162 -7.93 1.40 -10.08
C ASP A 162 -6.98 1.42 -8.87
N LEU A 163 -6.63 2.62 -8.39
CA LEU A 163 -5.76 2.83 -7.23
C LEU A 163 -6.45 2.39 -5.93
N ARG A 164 -7.75 2.73 -5.75
CA ARG A 164 -8.54 2.26 -4.61
C ARG A 164 -8.59 0.74 -4.57
N GLY A 165 -8.81 0.09 -5.73
CA GLY A 165 -8.78 -1.37 -5.82
C GLY A 165 -7.50 -2.00 -5.30
N LYS A 166 -6.32 -1.36 -5.50
CA LYS A 166 -5.05 -1.82 -4.93
C LYS A 166 -5.02 -1.68 -3.40
N LEU A 167 -5.58 -0.60 -2.85
CA LEU A 167 -5.67 -0.39 -1.40
C LEU A 167 -6.60 -1.42 -0.76
N GLU A 168 -7.75 -1.68 -1.37
CA GLU A 168 -8.70 -2.71 -0.96
C GLU A 168 -8.08 -4.11 -0.97
N ASP A 169 -7.37 -4.46 -2.05
CA ASP A 169 -6.64 -5.73 -2.16
C ASP A 169 -5.63 -5.89 -1.02
N LYS A 170 -4.90 -4.82 -0.68
CA LYS A 170 -3.93 -4.82 0.42
C LYS A 170 -4.62 -4.96 1.78
N ALA A 171 -5.69 -4.20 2.03
CA ALA A 171 -6.43 -4.24 3.28
C ALA A 171 -7.00 -5.64 3.54
N TYR A 172 -7.66 -6.23 2.53
CA TYR A 172 -8.16 -7.60 2.59
C TYR A 172 -7.04 -8.62 2.84
N ALA A 173 -5.95 -8.57 2.07
CA ALA A 173 -4.83 -9.51 2.22
C ALA A 173 -4.19 -9.43 3.60
N ASN A 174 -4.01 -8.23 4.15
CA ASN A 174 -3.47 -8.03 5.50
C ASN A 174 -4.41 -8.58 6.59
N ALA A 175 -5.71 -8.29 6.48
CA ALA A 175 -6.70 -8.79 7.44
C ALA A 175 -6.82 -10.32 7.39
N LYS A 176 -6.85 -10.89 6.19
CA LYS A 176 -6.88 -12.33 5.98
C LYS A 176 -5.62 -13.03 6.52
N LEU A 177 -4.45 -12.39 6.43
CA LEU A 177 -3.21 -12.95 6.97
C LEU A 177 -3.31 -13.21 8.48
N TYR A 178 -3.95 -12.31 9.25
CA TYR A 178 -4.19 -12.58 10.68
C TYR A 178 -5.06 -13.81 10.89
N TYR A 179 -6.11 -14.01 10.10
CA TYR A 179 -6.93 -15.21 10.15
C TYR A 179 -6.10 -16.47 9.87
N ASP A 180 -5.28 -16.45 8.81
CA ASP A 180 -4.44 -17.58 8.40
C ASP A 180 -3.38 -17.93 9.48
N LEU A 181 -2.89 -16.93 10.22
CA LEU A 181 -1.93 -17.09 11.32
C LEU A 181 -2.58 -17.52 12.65
N GLY A 182 -3.89 -17.47 12.77
CA GLY A 182 -4.63 -17.80 13.99
C GLY A 182 -4.42 -19.24 14.48
N GLY A 183 -4.11 -20.18 13.57
CA GLY A 183 -3.76 -21.55 13.93
C GLY A 183 -2.42 -21.70 14.65
N TYR A 184 -1.50 -20.74 14.52
CA TYR A 184 -0.22 -20.73 15.21
C TYR A 184 -0.28 -19.96 16.53
N ASP A 185 -1.02 -18.84 16.54
CA ASP A 185 -1.27 -18.03 17.73
C ASP A 185 -2.73 -17.54 17.71
N VAL A 186 -3.49 -18.01 18.69
CA VAL A 186 -4.92 -17.75 18.85
C VAL A 186 -5.24 -16.24 18.94
N THR A 187 -4.30 -15.42 19.41
CA THR A 187 -4.50 -13.97 19.48
C THR A 187 -4.64 -13.32 18.11
N ASN A 188 -4.13 -13.96 17.05
CA ASN A 188 -4.30 -13.49 15.69
C ASN A 188 -5.76 -13.57 15.21
N TYR A 189 -6.59 -14.49 15.73
CA TYR A 189 -8.02 -14.47 15.39
C TYR A 189 -8.70 -13.19 15.88
N LYS A 190 -8.36 -12.70 17.08
CA LYS A 190 -8.85 -11.41 17.55
C LYS A 190 -8.33 -10.25 16.68
N ALA A 191 -7.05 -10.30 16.32
CA ALA A 191 -6.46 -9.29 15.41
C ALA A 191 -7.14 -9.31 14.03
N ALA A 192 -7.51 -10.51 13.52
CA ALA A 192 -8.25 -10.65 12.27
C ALA A 192 -9.61 -9.94 12.33
N VAL A 193 -10.41 -10.17 13.40
CA VAL A 193 -11.69 -9.49 13.59
C VAL A 193 -11.53 -7.98 13.50
N VAL A 194 -10.57 -7.42 14.27
CA VAL A 194 -10.31 -5.98 14.28
C VAL A 194 -9.87 -5.47 12.90
N ALA A 195 -8.96 -6.19 12.24
CA ALA A 195 -8.44 -5.77 10.94
C ALA A 195 -9.52 -5.84 9.84
N LEU A 196 -10.36 -6.89 9.84
CA LEU A 196 -11.48 -7.05 8.90
C LEU A 196 -12.49 -5.90 9.05
N GLN A 197 -12.92 -5.63 10.28
CA GLN A 197 -13.86 -4.54 10.55
C GLN A 197 -13.27 -3.15 10.22
N SER A 198 -12.00 -2.90 10.60
CA SER A 198 -11.35 -1.63 10.30
C SER A 198 -11.22 -1.39 8.80
N SER A 199 -10.93 -2.45 8.02
CA SER A 199 -10.85 -2.35 6.56
C SER A 199 -12.20 -2.02 5.92
N GLN A 200 -13.31 -2.55 6.45
CA GLN A 200 -14.66 -2.22 5.97
C GLN A 200 -15.10 -0.79 6.35
N VAL A 201 -14.61 -0.26 7.48
CA VAL A 201 -14.82 1.15 7.83
C VAL A 201 -14.03 2.07 6.89
N GLU A 202 -12.79 1.72 6.54
CA GLU A 202 -11.96 2.48 5.60
C GLU A 202 -12.50 2.41 4.15
N PHE A 203 -13.02 1.24 3.75
CA PHE A 203 -13.55 0.98 2.41
C PHE A 203 -14.98 0.40 2.51
N PRO A 204 -16.02 1.23 2.71
CA PRO A 204 -17.39 0.74 2.92
C PRO A 204 -17.99 -0.04 1.74
N ASP A 205 -17.48 0.21 0.54
CA ASP A 205 -17.88 -0.41 -0.73
C ASP A 205 -16.86 -1.47 -1.23
N ILE A 206 -16.03 -2.01 -0.33
CA ILE A 206 -15.00 -2.99 -0.66
C ILE A 206 -15.60 -4.25 -1.31
N LYS A 207 -15.02 -4.66 -2.43
CA LYS A 207 -15.48 -5.84 -3.20
C LYS A 207 -15.42 -7.16 -2.44
N TYR A 208 -14.69 -7.20 -1.32
CA TYR A 208 -14.53 -8.39 -0.46
C TYR A 208 -15.46 -8.42 0.74
N SER A 209 -16.44 -7.50 0.84
CA SER A 209 -17.28 -7.32 2.04
C SER A 209 -17.87 -8.64 2.54
N GLU A 210 -18.55 -9.41 1.69
CA GLU A 210 -19.15 -10.70 2.06
C GLU A 210 -18.13 -11.71 2.62
N GLU A 211 -16.95 -11.81 1.97
CA GLU A 211 -15.90 -12.73 2.43
C GLU A 211 -15.26 -12.26 3.74
N MET A 212 -15.14 -10.94 3.93
CA MET A 212 -14.62 -10.36 5.17
C MET A 212 -15.57 -10.57 6.34
N ASP A 213 -16.87 -10.45 6.12
CA ASP A 213 -17.88 -10.75 7.15
C ASP A 213 -17.87 -12.23 7.54
N LEU A 214 -17.77 -13.14 6.56
CA LEU A 214 -17.58 -14.57 6.83
C LEU A 214 -16.32 -14.82 7.66
N LEU A 215 -15.18 -14.22 7.28
CA LEU A 215 -13.93 -14.37 8.01
C LEU A 215 -14.02 -13.79 9.42
N THR A 216 -14.81 -12.72 9.63
CA THR A 216 -15.07 -12.14 10.95
C THR A 216 -15.80 -13.14 11.85
N VAL A 217 -16.86 -13.77 11.35
CA VAL A 217 -17.58 -14.84 12.09
C VAL A 217 -16.64 -16.01 12.43
N LYS A 218 -15.90 -16.50 11.44
CA LYS A 218 -14.95 -17.62 11.61
C LYS A 218 -13.85 -17.30 12.63
N SER A 219 -13.28 -16.09 12.52
CA SER A 219 -12.22 -15.62 13.43
C SER A 219 -12.73 -15.53 14.87
N GLN A 220 -13.89 -14.94 15.07
CA GLN A 220 -14.45 -14.79 16.41
C GLN A 220 -14.83 -16.13 17.02
N TYR A 221 -15.44 -17.05 16.24
CA TYR A 221 -15.71 -18.41 16.68
C TYR A 221 -14.44 -19.15 17.10
N LEU A 222 -13.38 -19.12 16.27
CA LEU A 222 -12.11 -19.78 16.57
C LEU A 222 -11.39 -19.15 17.77
N TYR A 223 -11.48 -17.82 17.91
CA TYR A 223 -10.99 -17.12 19.10
C TYR A 223 -11.72 -17.58 20.36
N ALA A 224 -13.05 -17.70 20.33
CA ALA A 224 -13.85 -18.21 21.43
C ALA A 224 -13.48 -19.66 21.79
N LYS A 225 -13.45 -20.52 20.78
CA LYS A 225 -13.18 -21.96 20.93
C LYS A 225 -11.84 -22.26 21.62
N ASN A 226 -10.82 -21.47 21.32
CA ASN A 226 -9.48 -21.63 21.85
C ASN A 226 -9.20 -20.75 23.09
N SER A 227 -10.24 -20.20 23.71
CA SER A 227 -10.13 -19.38 24.91
C SER A 227 -10.32 -20.22 26.19
N PHE A 228 -9.89 -19.67 27.32
CA PHE A 228 -10.24 -20.23 28.62
C PHE A 228 -11.77 -20.20 28.83
N GLU A 229 -12.32 -21.23 29.46
CA GLU A 229 -13.76 -21.41 29.67
C GLU A 229 -14.43 -20.19 30.32
N THR A 230 -13.70 -19.48 31.19
CA THR A 230 -14.18 -18.24 31.82
C THR A 230 -14.43 -17.07 30.84
N ARG A 231 -13.92 -17.16 29.61
CA ARG A 231 -14.06 -16.15 28.56
C ARG A 231 -14.87 -16.66 27.36
N GLN A 232 -15.15 -17.96 27.29
CA GLN A 232 -15.79 -18.55 26.12
C GLN A 232 -17.21 -18.05 25.91
N GLU A 233 -18.01 -17.92 26.98
CA GLU A 233 -19.41 -17.45 26.87
C GLU A 233 -19.49 -16.06 26.22
N GLU A 234 -18.70 -15.10 26.69
CA GLU A 234 -18.64 -13.75 26.14
C GLU A 234 -18.28 -13.79 24.65
N ARG A 235 -17.21 -14.52 24.31
CA ARG A 235 -16.65 -14.55 22.94
C ARG A 235 -17.52 -15.31 21.94
N TYR A 236 -18.18 -16.38 22.38
CA TYR A 236 -19.16 -17.08 21.54
C TYR A 236 -20.41 -16.24 21.29
N ASN A 237 -20.87 -15.45 22.27
CA ASN A 237 -21.96 -14.51 22.06
C ASN A 237 -21.62 -13.46 20.99
N GLU A 238 -20.38 -12.95 20.97
CA GLU A 238 -19.91 -12.06 19.89
C GLU A 238 -19.90 -12.79 18.53
N ALA A 239 -19.48 -14.06 18.47
CA ALA A 239 -19.53 -14.85 17.23
C ALA A 239 -20.97 -15.05 16.72
N ILE A 240 -21.92 -15.29 17.63
CA ILE A 240 -23.35 -15.39 17.30
C ILE A 240 -23.89 -14.06 16.78
N GLN A 241 -23.47 -12.94 17.39
CA GLN A 241 -23.84 -11.61 16.91
C GLN A 241 -23.36 -11.38 15.48
N PHE A 242 -22.07 -11.60 15.19
CA PHE A 242 -21.53 -11.48 13.84
C PHE A 242 -22.20 -12.42 12.82
N ALA A 243 -22.56 -13.64 13.26
CA ALA A 243 -23.31 -14.57 12.41
C ALA A 243 -24.71 -14.03 12.08
N ASN A 244 -25.41 -13.40 13.01
CA ASN A 244 -26.70 -12.77 12.75
C ASN A 244 -26.55 -11.57 11.80
N GLU A 245 -25.57 -10.69 12.04
CA GLU A 245 -25.23 -9.54 11.17
C GLU A 245 -24.93 -10.00 9.74
N PHE A 246 -24.16 -11.11 9.58
CA PHE A 246 -23.89 -11.71 8.27
C PHE A 246 -25.19 -12.15 7.56
N VAL A 247 -26.07 -12.87 8.26
CA VAL A 247 -27.36 -13.35 7.68
C VAL A 247 -28.25 -12.20 7.25
N GLU A 248 -28.29 -11.12 8.04
CA GLU A 248 -29.05 -9.92 7.71
C GLU A 248 -28.49 -9.17 6.51
N SER A 249 -27.16 -9.03 6.42
CA SER A 249 -26.48 -8.29 5.36
C SER A 249 -26.39 -9.06 4.05
N HIS A 250 -26.33 -10.41 4.12
CA HIS A 250 -26.10 -11.29 2.96
C HIS A 250 -27.17 -12.41 2.86
N PRO A 251 -28.47 -12.07 2.70
CA PRO A 251 -29.56 -13.07 2.77
C PRO A 251 -29.55 -14.10 1.63
N GLU A 252 -28.84 -13.84 0.54
CA GLU A 252 -28.69 -14.77 -0.60
C GLU A 252 -27.29 -15.40 -0.70
N SER A 253 -26.47 -15.27 0.36
CA SER A 253 -25.10 -15.76 0.36
C SER A 253 -25.03 -17.28 0.26
N LYS A 254 -24.09 -17.78 -0.52
CA LYS A 254 -23.72 -19.20 -0.56
C LYS A 254 -23.13 -19.72 0.76
N TYR A 255 -22.70 -18.81 1.64
CA TYR A 255 -22.09 -19.13 2.93
C TYR A 255 -23.08 -19.21 4.09
N LEU A 256 -24.37 -18.96 3.87
CA LEU A 256 -25.41 -18.97 4.92
C LEU A 256 -25.44 -20.28 5.73
N LYS A 257 -25.25 -21.41 5.06
CA LYS A 257 -25.19 -22.70 5.78
C LYS A 257 -24.00 -22.74 6.72
N GLU A 258 -22.81 -22.39 6.25
CA GLU A 258 -21.58 -22.39 7.05
C GLU A 258 -21.70 -21.46 8.26
N VAL A 259 -22.23 -20.25 8.06
CA VAL A 259 -22.44 -19.27 9.13
C VAL A 259 -23.46 -19.78 10.18
N ASN A 260 -24.57 -20.39 9.75
CA ASN A 260 -25.53 -20.97 10.67
C ASN A 260 -24.96 -22.17 11.44
N ASP A 261 -24.15 -23.02 10.80
CA ASP A 261 -23.45 -24.11 11.48
C ASP A 261 -22.51 -23.58 12.57
N LEU A 262 -21.73 -22.53 12.29
CA LEU A 262 -20.87 -21.85 13.27
C LEU A 262 -21.65 -21.21 14.42
N LYS A 263 -22.83 -20.67 14.16
CA LYS A 263 -23.74 -20.16 15.19
C LYS A 263 -24.20 -21.27 16.13
N VAL A 264 -24.69 -22.40 15.60
CA VAL A 264 -25.10 -23.55 16.40
C VAL A 264 -23.93 -24.13 17.21
N GLU A 265 -22.73 -24.20 16.59
CA GLU A 265 -21.52 -24.65 17.31
C GLU A 265 -21.12 -23.67 18.43
N SER A 266 -21.33 -22.35 18.23
CA SER A 266 -21.10 -21.33 19.26
C SER A 266 -22.07 -21.50 20.46
N GLU A 267 -23.35 -21.73 20.20
CA GLU A 267 -24.36 -21.99 21.22
C GLU A 267 -24.00 -23.25 22.04
N ALA A 268 -23.61 -24.33 21.35
CA ALA A 268 -23.14 -25.57 22.00
C ALA A 268 -21.86 -25.33 22.82
N GLY A 269 -20.96 -24.47 22.33
CA GLY A 269 -19.73 -24.06 23.01
C GLY A 269 -20.00 -23.34 24.32
N ILE A 270 -20.99 -22.43 24.36
CA ILE A 270 -21.44 -21.74 25.59
C ILE A 270 -21.93 -22.76 26.64
N GLU A 271 -22.79 -23.67 26.23
CA GLU A 271 -23.32 -24.68 27.16
C GLU A 271 -22.21 -25.61 27.69
N ASN A 272 -21.26 -25.99 26.83
CA ASN A 272 -20.09 -26.76 27.27
C ASN A 272 -19.23 -26.01 28.28
N ALA A 273 -18.93 -24.72 28.01
CA ALA A 273 -18.14 -23.88 28.92
C ALA A 273 -18.80 -23.77 30.31
N LYS A 274 -20.11 -23.50 30.34
CA LYS A 274 -20.90 -23.46 31.59
C LYS A 274 -20.81 -24.76 32.37
N ARG A 275 -20.93 -25.88 31.69
CA ARG A 275 -20.86 -27.22 32.30
C ARG A 275 -19.48 -27.46 32.92
N VAL A 276 -18.40 -27.17 32.19
CA VAL A 276 -17.01 -27.32 32.66
C VAL A 276 -16.75 -26.43 33.87
N LEU A 277 -17.17 -25.17 33.84
CA LEU A 277 -17.01 -24.23 34.95
C LEU A 277 -17.77 -24.67 36.20
N ALA A 278 -18.99 -25.22 36.05
CA ALA A 278 -19.75 -25.76 37.15
C ALA A 278 -19.06 -26.99 37.79
N GLU A 279 -18.47 -27.88 37.00
CA GLU A 279 -17.72 -29.03 37.49
C GLU A 279 -16.44 -28.62 38.23
N ILE A 280 -15.69 -27.64 37.69
CA ILE A 280 -14.52 -27.03 38.35
C ILE A 280 -14.91 -26.43 39.69
N ALA A 281 -16.01 -25.68 39.76
CA ALA A 281 -16.50 -25.08 40.99
C ALA A 281 -16.84 -26.12 42.05
N LYS A 282 -17.50 -27.22 41.64
CA LYS A 282 -17.84 -28.34 42.52
C LYS A 282 -16.59 -29.07 43.05
N GLN A 283 -15.58 -29.28 42.20
CA GLN A 283 -14.30 -29.89 42.61
C GLN A 283 -13.56 -28.99 43.62
N ASN A 284 -13.49 -27.68 43.34
CA ASN A 284 -12.87 -26.70 44.24
C ASN A 284 -13.57 -26.64 45.61
N ALA A 285 -14.89 -26.66 45.64
CA ALA A 285 -15.67 -26.71 46.88
C ALA A 285 -15.35 -27.98 47.72
N LYS A 286 -15.29 -29.13 47.06
CA LYS A 286 -14.94 -30.41 47.72
C LYS A 286 -13.49 -30.38 48.25
N TYR A 287 -12.57 -29.86 47.50
CA TYR A 287 -11.16 -29.71 47.92
C TYR A 287 -11.03 -28.79 49.14
N LYS A 288 -11.73 -27.65 49.17
CA LYS A 288 -11.77 -26.74 50.28
C LYS A 288 -12.34 -27.37 51.54
N GLU A 289 -13.43 -28.14 51.43
CA GLU A 289 -14.01 -28.89 52.57
C GLU A 289 -13.00 -29.92 53.11
N THR A 290 -12.23 -30.58 52.27
CA THR A 290 -11.21 -31.55 52.67
C THR A 290 -10.09 -30.87 53.47
N LEU A 291 -9.58 -29.72 53.00
CA LEU A 291 -8.55 -28.93 53.69
C LEU A 291 -9.04 -28.44 55.07
N GLU A 292 -10.29 -28.02 55.19
CA GLU A 292 -10.89 -27.61 56.45
C GLU A 292 -10.99 -28.77 57.47
N LYS A 293 -11.32 -29.99 56.97
CA LYS A 293 -11.35 -31.21 57.82
C LYS A 293 -9.95 -31.58 58.30
N GLU A 294 -8.93 -31.51 57.44
CA GLU A 294 -7.53 -31.79 57.80
C GLU A 294 -7.01 -30.75 58.84
N ALA A 295 -7.23 -29.49 58.60
CA ALA A 295 -6.85 -28.39 59.54
C ALA A 295 -7.47 -28.57 60.92
N LYS A 296 -8.75 -28.97 60.98
CA LYS A 296 -9.43 -29.30 62.26
C LYS A 296 -8.80 -30.52 62.98
N ARG A 297 -8.42 -31.57 62.21
CA ARG A 297 -7.74 -32.77 62.78
C ARG A 297 -6.36 -32.40 63.34
N ASP A 298 -5.58 -31.58 62.69
CA ASP A 298 -4.26 -31.17 63.16
C ASP A 298 -4.33 -30.27 64.39
N SER A 299 -5.29 -29.34 64.43
CA SER A 299 -5.52 -28.50 65.61
C SER A 299 -5.91 -29.37 66.86
N THR A 300 -6.73 -30.39 66.66
CA THR A 300 -7.12 -31.32 67.73
C THR A 300 -5.93 -32.19 68.22
N ARG A 301 -5.01 -32.54 67.32
CA ARG A 301 -3.83 -33.33 67.62
C ARG A 301 -2.75 -32.54 68.38
N THR A 302 -2.69 -31.23 68.17
CA THR A 302 -1.75 -30.33 68.87
C THR A 302 -2.21 -30.05 70.32
N THR A 303 -3.50 -30.04 70.60
CA THR A 303 -4.07 -29.81 71.92
C THR A 303 -3.93 -31.03 72.86
N ILE A 304 -3.72 -32.25 72.37
CA ILE A 304 -3.54 -33.48 73.14
C ILE A 304 -2.08 -33.70 73.62
N LYS A 305 -1.12 -32.89 73.13
CA LYS A 305 0.33 -33.06 73.44
C LYS A 305 0.89 -32.12 74.49
N THR A 306 0.11 -31.39 75.29
CA THR A 306 0.60 -30.70 76.49
C THR A 306 0.54 -31.65 77.69
N PRO A 307 1.69 -32.17 78.17
CA PRO A 307 1.68 -32.90 79.44
C PRO A 307 1.57 -31.85 80.55
N THR A 308 0.56 -32.01 81.38
CA THR A 308 0.52 -31.40 82.72
C THR A 308 1.68 -31.89 83.54
N THR A 309 2.65 -31.04 83.85
CA THR A 309 3.61 -31.17 84.95
C THR A 309 3.13 -30.32 86.11
#